data_eee8567734657acc2374f904fc418f2b
#
_entry.id   eee8567734657acc2374f904fc418f2b
#
_cell.length_a   1.000
_cell.length_b   1.000
_cell.length_c   1.000
_cell.angle_alpha   90.00
_cell.angle_beta   90.00
_cell.angle_gamma   90.00
#
_symmetry.space_group_name_H-M   'P 1'
#
loop_
_entity.id
_entity.type
_entity.pdbx_description
1 polymer ?
#
loop_
_entity_poly.entity_id
_entity_poly.type
_entity_poly.pdbx_seq_one_letter_code
_entity_poly.pdbx_strand_id
1 'polypeptide(L)'
;MFTRLSRSGGRTYLQLVEAYRNAHGAPRQRVVANLGRLDQLAPKDLEPLIGGLQRAIGQTPAAAPSVVFESSKAFGDLYALHAPELGLESALRRALRSSRRQFDAAALIRAMVFNRLCAPESKLGVLRWLDTVAMPDVPEGITHDQLLRAMDALMDRVEAVEAAVARQLRPLLDQELSVVFYDLTTIRISGSGAVADDVRAYGLSKDTGGIARQFVLGVIQTAQGLPIAHQVHAGNVGEVGTLIPMIEATLQRYALKRVVLVADRGLLSLDNLAAIEALQTPGGVPIEFILAVPGRRYGEFADRVAATPLTEGCGETTWQGRRLVVAHDPERAGHQRAARLNAIARVQAEGERLARRLDAEEAGQPQRGRKSTDRRAYLRFSEAVKAEGLGRILKADLAADRFCFDLDEDALREAEQLDGTLLLVTNTDFTPAEVIERYKALADIERGFRVLKSDIDIVPVYHRLPERIRAHALICFLALVLHRVLRERLRASRHPLSPQRALALLRQIQRHRVEIQRTPVTGTSRITPDQSDLFRSLKLPIPDEATSL
;
A
#
# COMPACT_ATOMS: atom_id res chain seq x y z
N MET A 1 -20.42 -26.34 -65.70
CA MET A 1 -20.98 -26.85 -64.41
C MET A 1 -21.16 -25.70 -63.48
N PHE A 2 -22.23 -25.73 -62.64
CA PHE A 2 -22.51 -24.73 -61.64
C PHE A 2 -23.28 -25.35 -60.46
N THR A 3 -23.31 -24.70 -59.30
CA THR A 3 -24.12 -25.19 -58.20
C THR A 3 -25.54 -24.66 -58.24
N ARG A 4 -26.50 -25.48 -57.83
CA ARG A 4 -27.91 -25.13 -57.78
C ARG A 4 -28.54 -25.58 -56.46
N LEU A 5 -29.44 -24.78 -55.93
CA LEU A 5 -30.30 -25.18 -54.83
C LEU A 5 -31.59 -25.79 -55.36
N SER A 6 -31.87 -27.02 -54.98
CA SER A 6 -33.10 -27.76 -55.38
C SER A 6 -33.93 -28.05 -54.13
N ARG A 7 -35.24 -27.84 -54.21
CA ARG A 7 -36.22 -28.17 -53.17
C ARG A 7 -36.97 -29.44 -53.48
N SER A 8 -36.99 -30.36 -52.53
CA SER A 8 -37.78 -31.61 -52.66
C SER A 8 -38.21 -32.03 -51.24
N GLY A 9 -39.51 -32.36 -51.08
CA GLY A 9 -40.08 -32.82 -49.80
C GLY A 9 -39.90 -31.84 -48.67
N GLY A 10 -39.98 -30.51 -48.94
CA GLY A 10 -39.80 -29.47 -47.94
C GLY A 10 -38.31 -29.20 -47.50
N ARG A 11 -37.36 -29.88 -48.14
CA ARG A 11 -35.92 -29.78 -47.83
C ARG A 11 -35.15 -29.16 -48.99
N THR A 12 -34.09 -28.43 -48.74
CA THR A 12 -33.21 -27.79 -49.74
C THR A 12 -31.91 -28.60 -49.85
N TYR A 13 -31.54 -28.92 -51.11
CA TYR A 13 -30.34 -29.67 -51.45
C TYR A 13 -29.40 -28.82 -52.29
N LEU A 14 -28.11 -28.94 -52.06
CA LEU A 14 -27.06 -28.36 -52.89
C LEU A 14 -26.68 -29.40 -53.95
N GLN A 15 -26.80 -29.03 -55.21
CA GLN A 15 -26.50 -29.89 -56.33
C GLN A 15 -25.47 -29.25 -57.26
N LEU A 16 -24.56 -30.08 -57.78
CA LEU A 16 -23.71 -29.74 -58.92
C LEU A 16 -24.45 -30.14 -60.22
N VAL A 17 -24.68 -29.18 -61.10
CA VAL A 17 -25.41 -29.37 -62.35
C VAL A 17 -24.57 -28.94 -63.54
N GLU A 18 -24.80 -29.62 -64.66
CA GLU A 18 -24.21 -29.29 -65.95
C GLU A 18 -25.27 -28.83 -66.89
N ALA A 19 -25.05 -27.70 -67.58
CA ALA A 19 -25.90 -27.30 -68.71
C ALA A 19 -25.39 -27.95 -70.01
N TYR A 20 -26.30 -28.55 -70.80
CA TYR A 20 -25.99 -29.14 -72.11
C TYR A 20 -27.11 -28.83 -73.06
N ARG A 21 -26.87 -29.03 -74.38
CA ARG A 21 -27.89 -28.97 -75.43
C ARG A 21 -28.28 -30.39 -75.80
N ASN A 22 -29.57 -30.66 -75.85
CA ASN A 22 -30.07 -31.96 -76.31
C ASN A 22 -29.91 -32.13 -77.86
N ALA A 23 -30.25 -33.29 -78.42
CA ALA A 23 -30.14 -33.61 -79.84
C ALA A 23 -30.90 -32.61 -80.73
N HIS A 24 -31.85 -31.85 -80.21
CA HIS A 24 -32.64 -30.83 -80.92
C HIS A 24 -32.14 -29.39 -80.63
N GLY A 25 -30.96 -29.24 -80.08
CA GLY A 25 -30.35 -27.92 -79.79
C GLY A 25 -30.94 -27.17 -78.59
N ALA A 26 -31.94 -27.72 -77.90
CA ALA A 26 -32.58 -27.06 -76.77
C ALA A 26 -31.71 -27.18 -75.49
N PRO A 27 -31.56 -26.08 -74.66
CA PRO A 27 -30.82 -26.11 -73.45
C PRO A 27 -31.48 -26.98 -72.36
N ARG A 28 -30.70 -27.85 -71.75
CA ARG A 28 -31.13 -28.78 -70.69
C ARG A 28 -30.09 -28.75 -69.55
N GLN A 29 -30.52 -29.19 -68.38
CA GLN A 29 -29.64 -29.36 -67.24
C GLN A 29 -29.69 -30.80 -66.72
N ARG A 30 -28.55 -31.36 -66.38
CA ARG A 30 -28.48 -32.65 -65.69
C ARG A 30 -27.73 -32.48 -64.34
N VAL A 31 -28.21 -33.24 -63.37
CA VAL A 31 -27.53 -33.31 -62.08
C VAL A 31 -26.29 -34.18 -62.20
N VAL A 32 -25.13 -33.65 -61.96
CA VAL A 32 -23.84 -34.36 -61.97
C VAL A 32 -23.60 -35.01 -60.61
N ALA A 33 -23.87 -34.28 -59.52
CA ALA A 33 -23.75 -34.80 -58.17
C ALA A 33 -24.70 -34.06 -57.20
N ASN A 34 -25.22 -34.80 -56.22
CA ASN A 34 -25.93 -34.21 -55.08
C ASN A 34 -24.92 -34.05 -53.91
N LEU A 35 -24.63 -32.82 -53.52
CA LEU A 35 -23.64 -32.52 -52.51
C LEU A 35 -24.21 -32.64 -51.10
N GLY A 36 -25.54 -32.80 -50.95
CA GLY A 36 -26.17 -32.99 -49.63
C GLY A 36 -27.24 -31.96 -49.29
N ARG A 37 -27.87 -32.12 -48.17
CA ARG A 37 -28.88 -31.20 -47.64
C ARG A 37 -28.22 -29.94 -47.08
N LEU A 38 -28.74 -28.77 -47.47
CA LEU A 38 -28.17 -27.48 -47.10
C LEU A 38 -28.18 -27.23 -45.59
N ASP A 39 -29.21 -27.77 -44.89
CA ASP A 39 -29.33 -27.66 -43.42
C ASP A 39 -28.38 -28.60 -42.66
N GLN A 40 -27.72 -29.53 -43.34
CA GLN A 40 -26.73 -30.47 -42.78
C GLN A 40 -25.29 -30.17 -43.22
N LEU A 41 -25.11 -29.25 -44.18
CA LEU A 41 -23.80 -28.85 -44.68
C LEU A 41 -23.29 -27.64 -43.88
N ALA A 42 -22.32 -27.85 -43.00
CA ALA A 42 -21.60 -26.77 -42.38
C ALA A 42 -20.48 -26.25 -43.31
N PRO A 43 -20.03 -24.97 -43.14
CA PRO A 43 -18.89 -24.44 -43.92
C PRO A 43 -17.66 -25.36 -43.88
N LYS A 44 -17.34 -25.96 -42.73
CA LYS A 44 -16.25 -26.94 -42.56
C LYS A 44 -16.32 -28.17 -43.43
N ASP A 45 -17.52 -28.52 -43.93
CA ASP A 45 -17.72 -29.71 -44.79
C ASP A 45 -17.52 -29.34 -46.27
N LEU A 46 -17.72 -28.07 -46.64
CA LEU A 46 -17.56 -27.56 -48.02
C LEU A 46 -16.14 -27.04 -48.29
N GLU A 47 -15.44 -26.52 -47.31
CA GLU A 47 -14.06 -26.01 -47.46
C GLU A 47 -13.08 -27.05 -48.02
N PRO A 48 -13.05 -28.33 -47.57
CA PRO A 48 -12.20 -29.36 -48.15
C PRO A 48 -12.53 -29.66 -49.62
N LEU A 49 -13.82 -29.61 -49.96
CA LEU A 49 -14.27 -29.81 -51.36
C LEU A 49 -13.83 -28.66 -52.26
N ILE A 50 -13.99 -27.41 -51.79
CA ILE A 50 -13.54 -26.21 -52.52
C ILE A 50 -12.01 -26.27 -52.71
N GLY A 51 -11.25 -26.54 -51.64
CA GLY A 51 -9.80 -26.69 -51.73
C GLY A 51 -9.34 -27.84 -52.64
N GLY A 52 -10.09 -28.93 -52.67
CA GLY A 52 -9.86 -30.05 -53.62
C GLY A 52 -10.09 -29.66 -55.08
N LEU A 53 -11.16 -28.93 -55.36
CA LEU A 53 -11.46 -28.40 -56.69
C LEU A 53 -10.41 -27.37 -57.15
N GLN A 54 -10.02 -26.46 -56.29
CA GLN A 54 -8.95 -25.49 -56.57
C GLN A 54 -7.64 -26.18 -56.95
N ARG A 55 -7.20 -27.19 -56.18
CA ARG A 55 -6.00 -27.97 -56.51
C ARG A 55 -6.13 -28.70 -57.87
N ALA A 56 -7.31 -29.24 -58.14
CA ALA A 56 -7.54 -29.96 -59.40
C ALA A 56 -7.43 -29.07 -60.65
N ILE A 57 -7.71 -27.78 -60.54
CA ILE A 57 -7.59 -26.81 -61.63
C ILE A 57 -6.26 -26.03 -61.57
N GLY A 58 -5.27 -26.47 -60.73
CA GLY A 58 -3.97 -25.85 -60.61
C GLY A 58 -3.96 -24.55 -59.81
N GLN A 59 -5.07 -24.21 -59.15
CA GLN A 59 -5.09 -23.07 -58.23
C GLN A 59 -4.60 -23.54 -56.85
N THR A 60 -3.61 -22.86 -56.30
CA THR A 60 -3.22 -23.05 -54.89
C THR A 60 -4.36 -22.53 -54.03
N PRO A 61 -4.93 -23.32 -53.09
CA PRO A 61 -5.89 -22.80 -52.13
C PRO A 61 -5.25 -21.59 -51.46
N ALA A 62 -6.04 -20.53 -51.25
CA ALA A 62 -5.52 -19.37 -50.50
C ALA A 62 -4.92 -19.88 -49.17
N ALA A 63 -3.64 -19.69 -49.01
CA ALA A 63 -2.98 -20.02 -47.75
C ALA A 63 -3.77 -19.33 -46.63
N ALA A 64 -4.00 -20.03 -45.52
CA ALA A 64 -4.57 -19.39 -44.34
C ALA A 64 -3.77 -18.12 -44.07
N PRO A 65 -4.42 -17.00 -43.74
CA PRO A 65 -3.70 -15.75 -43.52
C PRO A 65 -2.60 -15.98 -42.51
N SER A 66 -1.36 -15.66 -42.88
CA SER A 66 -0.25 -15.74 -41.92
C SER A 66 -0.50 -14.70 -40.82
N VAL A 67 -0.59 -15.17 -39.57
CA VAL A 67 -0.74 -14.34 -38.41
C VAL A 67 0.53 -14.49 -37.56
N VAL A 68 1.22 -13.40 -37.35
CA VAL A 68 2.41 -13.36 -36.48
C VAL A 68 2.10 -12.48 -35.27
N PHE A 69 2.23 -13.04 -34.09
CA PHE A 69 2.13 -12.28 -32.84
C PHE A 69 3.48 -11.61 -32.56
N GLU A 70 3.53 -10.28 -32.66
CA GLU A 70 4.75 -9.52 -32.41
C GLU A 70 4.96 -9.27 -30.91
N SER A 71 3.89 -8.85 -30.21
CA SER A 71 3.95 -8.60 -28.78
C SER A 71 2.58 -8.70 -28.12
N SER A 72 2.61 -8.96 -26.79
CA SER A 72 1.46 -8.99 -25.91
C SER A 72 1.89 -8.33 -24.61
N LYS A 73 1.36 -7.14 -24.32
CA LYS A 73 1.80 -6.31 -23.17
C LYS A 73 0.63 -6.04 -22.25
N ALA A 74 0.84 -6.10 -20.91
CA ALA A 74 -0.18 -5.75 -19.94
C ALA A 74 -0.61 -4.28 -20.12
N PHE A 75 -1.92 -4.04 -20.06
CA PHE A 75 -2.49 -2.74 -20.45
C PHE A 75 -3.56 -2.23 -19.49
N GLY A 76 -4.52 -3.08 -19.08
CA GLY A 76 -5.76 -2.60 -18.44
C GLY A 76 -5.56 -1.94 -17.08
N ASP A 77 -4.59 -2.38 -16.28
CA ASP A 77 -4.21 -1.75 -15.00
C ASP A 77 -3.62 -0.35 -15.24
N LEU A 78 -2.73 -0.22 -16.22
CA LEU A 78 -2.13 1.07 -16.57
C LEU A 78 -3.15 2.03 -17.19
N TYR A 79 -4.06 1.52 -18.00
CA TYR A 79 -5.16 2.28 -18.56
C TYR A 79 -6.04 2.87 -17.45
N ALA A 80 -6.40 2.05 -16.45
CA ALA A 80 -7.17 2.49 -15.29
C ALA A 80 -6.44 3.57 -14.47
N LEU A 81 -5.14 3.37 -14.22
CA LEU A 81 -4.32 4.34 -13.47
C LEU A 81 -4.05 5.64 -14.23
N HIS A 82 -4.02 5.58 -15.56
CA HIS A 82 -3.82 6.74 -16.43
C HIS A 82 -5.07 7.61 -16.59
N ALA A 83 -6.22 7.10 -16.19
CA ALA A 83 -7.49 7.77 -16.37
C ALA A 83 -7.50 9.20 -15.76
N PRO A 84 -7.97 10.23 -16.51
CA PRO A 84 -7.99 11.62 -16.06
C PRO A 84 -8.72 11.83 -14.73
N GLU A 85 -9.69 10.98 -14.42
CA GLU A 85 -10.50 11.00 -13.21
C GLU A 85 -9.68 10.76 -11.92
N LEU A 86 -8.47 10.21 -12.04
CA LEU A 86 -7.53 10.07 -10.92
C LEU A 86 -6.65 11.30 -10.70
N GLY A 87 -6.55 12.20 -11.69
CA GLY A 87 -5.95 13.53 -11.59
C GLY A 87 -4.41 13.58 -11.55
N LEU A 88 -3.71 12.44 -11.39
CA LEU A 88 -2.25 12.44 -11.26
C LEU A 88 -1.55 12.99 -12.52
N GLU A 89 -1.99 12.57 -13.69
CA GLU A 89 -1.41 13.00 -14.97
C GLU A 89 -1.44 14.54 -15.12
N SER A 90 -2.61 15.15 -14.91
CA SER A 90 -2.79 16.59 -15.02
C SER A 90 -1.95 17.37 -14.01
N ALA A 91 -1.81 16.82 -12.79
CA ALA A 91 -0.98 17.41 -11.74
C ALA A 91 0.51 17.39 -12.12
N LEU A 92 1.02 16.25 -12.57
CA LEU A 92 2.43 16.09 -12.97
C LEU A 92 2.78 16.93 -14.21
N ARG A 93 1.97 16.88 -15.28
CA ARG A 93 2.20 17.68 -16.49
C ARG A 93 2.23 19.18 -16.21
N ARG A 94 1.33 19.65 -15.36
CA ARG A 94 1.29 21.09 -14.98
C ARG A 94 2.54 21.50 -14.20
N ALA A 95 2.95 20.69 -13.23
CA ALA A 95 4.06 21.01 -12.33
C ALA A 95 5.43 20.84 -13.01
N LEU A 96 5.60 19.80 -13.85
CA LEU A 96 6.88 19.43 -14.45
C LEU A 96 7.10 19.99 -15.87
N ARG A 97 6.18 20.79 -16.39
CA ARG A 97 6.30 21.43 -17.72
C ARG A 97 7.59 22.24 -17.82
N SER A 98 8.43 21.91 -18.79
CA SER A 98 9.67 22.62 -19.09
C SER A 98 10.02 22.48 -20.57
N SER A 99 10.36 23.59 -21.22
CA SER A 99 10.82 23.62 -22.61
C SER A 99 12.28 23.21 -22.80
N ARG A 100 13.04 23.06 -21.70
CA ARG A 100 14.49 22.81 -21.73
C ARG A 100 14.86 21.33 -21.66
N ARG A 101 13.91 20.40 -21.40
CA ARG A 101 14.17 18.97 -21.25
C ARG A 101 13.93 18.24 -22.57
N GLN A 102 14.84 17.33 -22.91
CA GLN A 102 14.75 16.47 -24.10
C GLN A 102 13.88 15.22 -23.88
N PHE A 103 13.27 15.07 -22.69
CA PHE A 103 12.42 13.95 -22.34
C PHE A 103 11.23 14.41 -21.48
N ASP A 104 10.14 13.67 -21.51
CA ASP A 104 8.96 13.93 -20.70
C ASP A 104 9.13 13.42 -19.27
N ALA A 105 9.56 14.30 -18.35
CA ALA A 105 9.75 13.97 -16.96
C ALA A 105 8.42 13.56 -16.29
N ALA A 106 7.27 14.11 -16.67
CA ALA A 106 5.98 13.75 -16.10
C ALA A 106 5.60 12.31 -16.46
N ALA A 107 5.80 11.91 -17.72
CA ALA A 107 5.56 10.53 -18.15
C ALA A 107 6.47 9.54 -17.41
N LEU A 108 7.76 9.87 -17.21
CA LEU A 108 8.70 9.00 -16.50
C LEU A 108 8.39 8.90 -14.99
N ILE A 109 8.01 10.00 -14.34
CA ILE A 109 7.57 9.97 -12.94
C ILE A 109 6.29 9.14 -12.81
N ARG A 110 5.31 9.33 -13.70
CA ARG A 110 4.09 8.53 -13.74
C ARG A 110 4.39 7.04 -13.90
N ALA A 111 5.29 6.68 -14.81
CA ALA A 111 5.72 5.29 -14.99
C ALA A 111 6.31 4.71 -13.70
N MET A 112 7.15 5.47 -12.98
CA MET A 112 7.69 5.05 -11.69
C MET A 112 6.63 4.91 -10.60
N VAL A 113 5.61 5.78 -10.57
CA VAL A 113 4.46 5.69 -9.64
C VAL A 113 3.61 4.46 -9.94
N PHE A 114 3.28 4.21 -11.21
CA PHE A 114 2.49 3.05 -11.62
C PHE A 114 3.24 1.74 -11.38
N ASN A 115 4.54 1.73 -11.61
CA ASN A 115 5.38 0.58 -11.26
C ASN A 115 5.27 0.22 -9.77
N ARG A 116 5.23 1.22 -8.86
CA ARG A 116 5.04 0.96 -7.42
C ARG A 116 3.70 0.28 -7.10
N LEU A 117 2.66 0.55 -7.88
CA LEU A 117 1.33 -0.05 -7.68
C LEU A 117 1.17 -1.41 -8.37
N CYS A 118 1.81 -1.58 -9.50
CA CYS A 118 1.58 -2.72 -10.38
C CYS A 118 2.63 -3.84 -10.20
N ALA A 119 3.91 -3.49 -10.14
CA ALA A 119 5.01 -4.43 -10.04
C ALA A 119 6.22 -3.71 -9.42
N PRO A 120 6.25 -3.52 -8.08
CA PRO A 120 7.28 -2.75 -7.42
C PRO A 120 8.70 -3.26 -7.76
N GLU A 121 9.52 -2.38 -8.35
CA GLU A 121 10.84 -2.72 -8.83
C GLU A 121 11.86 -1.60 -8.54
N SER A 122 13.17 -1.93 -8.57
CA SER A 122 14.22 -0.91 -8.58
C SER A 122 14.13 -0.04 -9.83
N LYS A 123 14.83 1.11 -9.88
CA LYS A 123 14.83 1.96 -11.08
C LYS A 123 15.37 1.25 -12.33
N LEU A 124 16.30 0.31 -12.16
CA LEU A 124 16.73 -0.58 -13.24
C LEU A 124 15.65 -1.61 -13.60
N GLY A 125 14.92 -2.10 -12.60
CA GLY A 125 13.78 -2.99 -12.82
C GLY A 125 12.61 -2.32 -13.55
N VAL A 126 12.39 -1.02 -13.33
CA VAL A 126 11.38 -0.24 -14.07
C VAL A 126 11.63 -0.31 -15.58
N LEU A 127 12.89 -0.29 -16.04
CA LEU A 127 13.18 -0.42 -17.46
C LEU A 127 12.71 -1.76 -18.03
N ARG A 128 13.05 -2.87 -17.35
CA ARG A 128 12.59 -4.20 -17.76
C ARG A 128 11.08 -4.35 -17.71
N TRP A 129 10.46 -3.75 -16.69
CA TRP A 129 9.00 -3.76 -16.56
C TRP A 129 8.33 -3.00 -17.72
N LEU A 130 8.87 -1.86 -18.15
CA LEU A 130 8.34 -1.09 -19.29
C LEU A 130 8.32 -1.91 -20.59
N ASP A 131 9.23 -2.87 -20.77
CA ASP A 131 9.21 -3.78 -21.93
C ASP A 131 8.00 -4.73 -21.91
N THR A 132 7.43 -5.01 -20.73
CA THR A 132 6.33 -5.96 -20.54
C THR A 132 4.94 -5.32 -20.52
N VAL A 133 4.86 -4.00 -20.54
CA VAL A 133 3.61 -3.24 -20.40
C VAL A 133 3.40 -2.28 -21.57
N ALA A 134 2.14 -2.02 -21.90
CA ALA A 134 1.75 -0.99 -22.87
C ALA A 134 1.49 0.33 -22.13
N MET A 135 2.56 1.05 -21.81
CA MET A 135 2.50 2.32 -21.08
C MET A 135 2.23 3.49 -22.04
N PRO A 136 1.13 4.27 -21.88
CA PRO A 136 0.88 5.45 -22.70
C PRO A 136 1.95 6.52 -22.51
N ASP A 137 2.30 7.23 -23.59
CA ASP A 137 3.20 8.40 -23.61
C ASP A 137 4.61 8.19 -23.06
N VAL A 138 5.04 6.95 -22.90
CA VAL A 138 6.42 6.63 -22.53
C VAL A 138 7.12 6.10 -23.78
N PRO A 139 8.14 6.79 -24.31
CA PRO A 139 8.85 6.34 -25.50
C PRO A 139 9.64 5.05 -25.23
N GLU A 140 9.89 4.29 -26.29
CA GLU A 140 10.79 3.13 -26.22
C GLU A 140 12.25 3.57 -26.02
N GLY A 141 13.08 2.69 -25.47
CA GLY A 141 14.52 2.93 -25.33
C GLY A 141 14.91 3.90 -24.20
N ILE A 142 14.04 4.04 -23.18
CA ILE A 142 14.35 4.84 -21.99
C ILE A 142 15.56 4.29 -21.27
N THR A 143 16.45 5.20 -20.85
CA THR A 143 17.66 4.88 -20.10
C THR A 143 17.48 5.06 -18.59
N HIS A 144 18.30 4.37 -17.81
CA HIS A 144 18.35 4.55 -16.35
C HIS A 144 18.67 6.00 -15.95
N ASP A 145 19.55 6.66 -16.69
CA ASP A 145 19.90 8.07 -16.45
C ASP A 145 18.71 9.01 -16.65
N GLN A 146 17.85 8.76 -17.63
CA GLN A 146 16.61 9.54 -17.82
C GLN A 146 15.64 9.37 -16.65
N LEU A 147 15.52 8.17 -16.08
CA LEU A 147 14.71 7.96 -14.86
C LEU A 147 15.30 8.75 -13.69
N LEU A 148 16.62 8.72 -13.48
CA LEU A 148 17.25 9.46 -12.41
C LEU A 148 17.13 10.98 -12.60
N ARG A 149 17.30 11.48 -13.82
CA ARG A 149 17.07 12.91 -14.14
C ARG A 149 15.60 13.33 -13.99
N ALA A 150 14.65 12.42 -14.23
CA ALA A 150 13.25 12.70 -13.94
C ALA A 150 13.02 12.85 -12.43
N MET A 151 13.69 12.05 -11.59
CA MET A 151 13.66 12.22 -10.14
C MET A 151 14.26 13.56 -9.70
N ASP A 152 15.40 13.95 -10.28
CA ASP A 152 16.01 15.25 -10.01
C ASP A 152 15.03 16.39 -10.41
N ALA A 153 14.40 16.27 -11.58
CA ALA A 153 13.38 17.22 -12.04
C ALA A 153 12.13 17.29 -11.14
N LEU A 154 11.76 16.18 -10.51
CA LEU A 154 10.67 16.12 -9.53
C LEU A 154 11.03 16.97 -8.30
N MET A 155 12.26 16.85 -7.81
CA MET A 155 12.73 17.63 -6.64
C MET A 155 12.91 19.11 -6.96
N ASP A 156 13.38 19.47 -8.15
CA ASP A 156 13.44 20.87 -8.62
C ASP A 156 12.06 21.57 -8.60
N ARG A 157 10.98 20.80 -8.60
CA ARG A 157 9.60 21.27 -8.68
C ARG A 157 8.69 20.68 -7.61
N VAL A 158 9.26 20.20 -6.51
CA VAL A 158 8.54 19.49 -5.46
C VAL A 158 7.35 20.28 -4.93
N GLU A 159 7.51 21.57 -4.64
CA GLU A 159 6.43 22.42 -4.14
C GLU A 159 5.28 22.55 -5.16
N ALA A 160 5.61 22.69 -6.45
CA ALA A 160 4.60 22.79 -7.50
C ALA A 160 3.83 21.47 -7.69
N VAL A 161 4.53 20.33 -7.56
CA VAL A 161 3.92 18.99 -7.61
C VAL A 161 2.99 18.79 -6.41
N GLU A 162 3.47 19.05 -5.21
CA GLU A 162 2.69 18.92 -3.99
C GLU A 162 1.47 19.84 -3.97
N ALA A 163 1.63 21.10 -4.42
CA ALA A 163 0.50 22.02 -4.58
C ALA A 163 -0.51 21.56 -5.65
N ALA A 164 -0.04 20.93 -6.73
CA ALA A 164 -0.93 20.38 -7.75
C ALA A 164 -1.69 19.15 -7.23
N VAL A 165 -1.03 18.24 -6.51
CA VAL A 165 -1.65 17.09 -5.85
C VAL A 165 -2.66 17.55 -4.81
N ALA A 166 -2.30 18.52 -3.96
CA ALA A 166 -3.20 19.07 -2.96
C ALA A 166 -4.50 19.63 -3.59
N ARG A 167 -4.41 20.32 -4.73
CA ARG A 167 -5.61 20.80 -5.45
C ARG A 167 -6.53 19.65 -5.89
N GLN A 168 -5.96 18.51 -6.30
CA GLN A 168 -6.74 17.33 -6.68
C GLN A 168 -7.39 16.64 -5.46
N LEU A 169 -6.73 16.70 -4.32
CA LEU A 169 -7.23 16.07 -3.09
C LEU A 169 -8.27 16.91 -2.36
N ARG A 170 -8.24 18.24 -2.51
CA ARG A 170 -9.17 19.18 -1.81
C ARG A 170 -10.65 18.77 -1.88
N PRO A 171 -11.22 18.36 -3.02
CA PRO A 171 -12.62 17.93 -3.09
C PRO A 171 -12.95 16.68 -2.28
N LEU A 172 -11.91 15.91 -1.88
CA LEU A 172 -12.05 14.69 -1.08
C LEU A 172 -11.92 14.95 0.43
N LEU A 173 -11.61 16.20 0.82
CA LEU A 173 -11.43 16.59 2.21
C LEU A 173 -12.67 17.28 2.75
N ASP A 174 -13.03 16.94 3.99
CA ASP A 174 -13.98 17.74 4.75
C ASP A 174 -13.29 19.05 5.17
N GLN A 175 -13.76 20.17 4.65
CA GLN A 175 -13.19 21.48 4.93
C GLN A 175 -13.71 22.10 6.23
N GLU A 176 -14.87 21.65 6.73
CA GLU A 176 -15.46 22.18 7.96
C GLU A 176 -14.79 21.58 9.20
N LEU A 177 -14.53 20.27 9.17
CA LEU A 177 -13.84 19.54 10.25
C LEU A 177 -12.93 18.47 9.68
N SER A 178 -11.62 18.74 9.68
CA SER A 178 -10.62 17.75 9.26
C SER A 178 -9.92 17.13 10.48
N VAL A 179 -10.20 15.85 10.71
CA VAL A 179 -9.40 15.04 11.62
C VAL A 179 -8.19 14.54 10.84
N VAL A 180 -7.00 14.95 11.27
CA VAL A 180 -5.74 14.57 10.65
C VAL A 180 -4.91 13.76 11.62
N PHE A 181 -4.26 12.78 11.07
CA PHE A 181 -3.43 11.85 11.82
C PHE A 181 -1.98 12.00 11.37
N TYR A 182 -1.11 12.13 12.32
CA TYR A 182 0.33 12.16 12.09
C TYR A 182 0.98 10.91 12.65
N ASP A 183 1.81 10.27 11.84
CA ASP A 183 2.64 9.17 12.29
C ASP A 183 3.97 9.13 11.52
N LEU A 184 4.97 8.48 12.13
CA LEU A 184 6.32 8.32 11.62
C LEU A 184 6.66 6.85 11.42
N THR A 185 7.34 6.56 10.31
CA THR A 185 7.92 5.24 10.10
C THR A 185 9.40 5.34 9.70
N THR A 186 10.18 4.33 10.08
CA THR A 186 11.58 4.22 9.67
C THR A 186 11.69 3.44 8.37
N ILE A 187 12.51 3.94 7.44
CA ILE A 187 12.78 3.31 6.15
C ILE A 187 14.27 2.99 6.06
N ARG A 188 14.58 1.71 5.98
CA ARG A 188 15.97 1.23 5.88
C ARG A 188 16.58 1.57 4.53
N ILE A 189 17.85 1.91 4.55
CA ILE A 189 18.62 2.22 3.35
C ILE A 189 19.79 1.26 3.22
N SER A 190 20.00 0.79 1.99
CA SER A 190 21.15 -0.02 1.62
C SER A 190 22.27 0.87 1.06
N GLY A 191 23.51 0.48 1.31
CA GLY A 191 24.70 1.17 0.80
C GLY A 191 25.53 1.89 1.85
N SER A 192 26.79 2.18 1.50
CA SER A 192 27.79 2.82 2.34
C SER A 192 28.17 4.21 1.80
N GLY A 193 28.94 4.97 2.58
CA GLY A 193 29.41 6.31 2.25
C GLY A 193 28.52 7.41 2.80
N ALA A 194 29.13 8.51 3.25
CA ALA A 194 28.47 9.73 3.68
C ALA A 194 28.45 10.74 2.53
N VAL A 195 27.43 11.59 2.50
CA VAL A 195 27.33 12.76 1.59
C VAL A 195 26.91 13.97 2.41
N ALA A 196 27.09 15.17 1.87
CA ALA A 196 26.59 16.39 2.49
C ALA A 196 25.06 16.32 2.62
N ASP A 197 24.51 16.88 3.71
CA ASP A 197 23.07 16.91 4.03
C ASP A 197 22.40 15.52 4.00
N ASP A 198 23.13 14.50 4.42
CA ASP A 198 22.69 13.11 4.35
C ASP A 198 21.51 12.84 5.29
N VAL A 199 20.38 12.50 4.72
CA VAL A 199 19.19 12.05 5.47
C VAL A 199 19.35 10.64 6.03
N ARG A 200 20.37 9.90 5.59
CA ARG A 200 20.68 8.55 6.03
C ARG A 200 21.49 8.58 7.32
N ALA A 201 20.84 8.45 8.44
CA ALA A 201 21.49 8.38 9.74
C ALA A 201 21.28 7.02 10.42
N TYR A 202 22.15 6.66 11.34
CA TYR A 202 21.94 5.50 12.18
C TYR A 202 20.96 5.83 13.29
N GLY A 203 19.87 5.06 13.38
CA GLY A 203 18.82 5.23 14.38
C GLY A 203 18.18 3.90 14.74
N LEU A 204 17.37 3.90 15.79
CA LEU A 204 16.60 2.73 16.22
C LEU A 204 15.52 2.42 15.16
N SER A 205 15.62 1.26 14.55
CA SER A 205 14.65 0.81 13.55
C SER A 205 13.39 0.27 14.22
N LYS A 206 12.23 0.83 13.89
CA LYS A 206 10.92 0.32 14.34
C LYS A 206 10.63 -1.10 13.84
N ASP A 207 11.27 -1.53 12.74
CA ASP A 207 11.02 -2.84 12.13
C ASP A 207 11.84 -3.97 12.77
N THR A 208 13.07 -3.68 13.20
CA THR A 208 14.01 -4.72 13.69
C THR A 208 14.35 -4.57 15.17
N GLY A 209 13.97 -3.47 15.81
CA GLY A 209 14.35 -3.15 17.19
C GLY A 209 15.84 -2.89 17.39
N GLY A 210 16.65 -2.89 16.31
CA GLY A 210 18.09 -2.65 16.31
C GLY A 210 18.49 -1.33 15.66
N ILE A 211 19.78 -0.98 15.76
CA ILE A 211 20.33 0.19 15.09
C ILE A 211 20.51 -0.13 13.59
N ALA A 212 19.91 0.70 12.74
CA ALA A 212 20.02 0.58 11.30
C ALA A 212 20.26 1.93 10.63
N ARG A 213 20.89 1.93 9.45
CA ARG A 213 20.98 3.12 8.62
C ARG A 213 19.65 3.32 7.92
N GLN A 214 19.02 4.45 8.13
CA GLN A 214 17.62 4.69 7.76
C GLN A 214 17.37 6.19 7.54
N PHE A 215 16.21 6.51 7.00
CA PHE A 215 15.57 7.82 7.16
C PHE A 215 14.21 7.65 7.85
N VAL A 216 13.68 8.72 8.38
CA VAL A 216 12.33 8.74 8.96
C VAL A 216 11.39 9.39 7.95
N LEU A 217 10.27 8.73 7.68
CA LEU A 217 9.19 9.24 6.84
C LEU A 217 7.99 9.60 7.71
N GLY A 218 7.65 10.89 7.74
CA GLY A 218 6.42 11.40 8.31
C GLY A 218 5.31 11.42 7.26
N VAL A 219 4.10 11.05 7.67
CA VAL A 219 2.90 11.10 6.81
C VAL A 219 1.74 11.68 7.61
N ILE A 220 1.01 12.63 6.99
CA ILE A 220 -0.27 13.10 7.48
C ILE A 220 -1.37 12.50 6.61
N GLN A 221 -2.38 11.91 7.26
CA GLN A 221 -3.52 11.30 6.61
C GLN A 221 -4.82 11.83 7.23
N THR A 222 -5.92 11.76 6.48
CA THR A 222 -7.28 12.04 7.00
C THR A 222 -7.82 10.83 7.78
N ALA A 223 -8.95 11.01 8.44
CA ALA A 223 -9.67 9.93 9.13
C ALA A 223 -10.04 8.75 8.21
N GLN A 224 -10.22 9.01 6.92
CA GLN A 224 -10.46 7.97 5.90
C GLN A 224 -9.16 7.30 5.41
N GLY A 225 -8.01 7.73 5.95
CA GLY A 225 -6.70 7.22 5.57
C GLY A 225 -6.18 7.77 4.24
N LEU A 226 -6.73 8.89 3.73
CA LEU A 226 -6.21 9.57 2.56
C LEU A 226 -4.93 10.33 2.94
N PRO A 227 -3.75 10.00 2.36
CA PRO A 227 -2.52 10.70 2.67
C PRO A 227 -2.53 12.08 2.00
N ILE A 228 -2.29 13.14 2.78
CA ILE A 228 -2.34 14.53 2.32
C ILE A 228 -0.99 15.24 2.36
N ALA A 229 -0.08 14.78 3.20
CA ALA A 229 1.28 15.32 3.27
C ALA A 229 2.29 14.23 3.65
N HIS A 230 3.53 14.44 3.24
CA HIS A 230 4.67 13.60 3.64
C HIS A 230 5.92 14.46 3.83
N GLN A 231 6.86 13.97 4.62
CA GLN A 231 8.18 14.59 4.80
C GLN A 231 9.24 13.54 5.13
N VAL A 232 10.43 13.73 4.56
CA VAL A 232 11.61 12.89 4.82
C VAL A 232 12.52 13.62 5.80
N HIS A 233 12.83 12.95 6.91
CA HIS A 233 13.70 13.45 7.96
C HIS A 233 14.94 12.55 8.11
N ALA A 234 15.99 13.08 8.75
CA ALA A 234 17.18 12.29 9.06
C ALA A 234 16.83 11.07 9.94
N GLY A 235 17.51 9.95 9.71
CA GLY A 235 17.18 8.67 10.37
C GLY A 235 17.36 8.62 11.87
N ASN A 236 18.01 9.63 12.48
CA ASN A 236 18.23 9.78 13.92
C ASN A 236 17.40 10.91 14.55
N VAL A 237 16.48 11.52 13.77
CA VAL A 237 15.66 12.62 14.28
C VAL A 237 14.63 12.09 15.28
N GLY A 238 14.41 12.84 16.36
CA GLY A 238 13.35 12.55 17.34
C GLY A 238 11.98 12.96 16.81
N GLU A 239 10.95 12.24 17.23
CA GLU A 239 9.56 12.45 16.77
C GLU A 239 9.05 13.88 17.06
N VAL A 240 9.52 14.47 18.15
CA VAL A 240 9.11 15.80 18.65
C VAL A 240 9.40 16.92 17.65
N GLY A 241 10.61 16.95 17.08
CA GLY A 241 11.06 18.03 16.20
C GLY A 241 10.48 17.97 14.77
N THR A 242 9.75 16.91 14.43
CA THR A 242 9.23 16.70 13.06
C THR A 242 7.77 17.11 12.89
N LEU A 243 7.01 17.09 13.98
CA LEU A 243 5.56 17.30 13.97
C LEU A 243 5.19 18.73 13.55
N ILE A 244 5.69 19.73 14.27
CA ILE A 244 5.25 21.12 14.12
C ILE A 244 5.50 21.65 12.70
N PRO A 245 6.72 21.56 12.12
CA PRO A 245 6.96 22.04 10.76
C PRO A 245 6.07 21.37 9.71
N MET A 246 5.77 20.08 9.90
CA MET A 246 4.95 19.33 8.95
C MET A 246 3.48 19.72 9.05
N ILE A 247 2.96 19.98 10.25
CA ILE A 247 1.59 20.48 10.44
C ILE A 247 1.46 21.87 9.84
N GLU A 248 2.38 22.80 10.14
CA GLU A 248 2.38 24.16 9.59
C GLU A 248 2.35 24.16 8.05
N ALA A 249 3.24 23.39 7.43
CA ALA A 249 3.28 23.25 5.97
C ALA A 249 1.96 22.68 5.40
N THR A 250 1.33 21.76 6.11
CA THR A 250 0.05 21.17 5.72
C THR A 250 -1.08 22.18 5.83
N LEU A 251 -1.15 22.92 6.92
CA LEU A 251 -2.16 23.97 7.14
C LEU A 251 -2.08 25.08 6.08
N GLN A 252 -0.87 25.50 5.70
CA GLN A 252 -0.68 26.48 4.64
C GLN A 252 -1.17 25.97 3.27
N ARG A 253 -1.07 24.66 3.03
CA ARG A 253 -1.42 24.02 1.75
C ARG A 253 -2.92 23.78 1.60
N TYR A 254 -3.60 23.48 2.71
CA TYR A 254 -5.03 23.16 2.75
C TYR A 254 -5.79 24.22 3.54
N ALA A 255 -6.85 24.79 2.95
CA ALA A 255 -7.70 25.77 3.62
C ALA A 255 -8.72 25.09 4.54
N LEU A 256 -8.23 24.45 5.61
CA LEU A 256 -9.08 23.76 6.59
C LEU A 256 -9.57 24.75 7.63
N LYS A 257 -10.86 24.70 7.98
CA LYS A 257 -11.47 25.60 8.98
C LYS A 257 -11.22 25.15 10.41
N ARG A 258 -11.40 23.87 10.70
CA ARG A 258 -11.15 23.25 11.98
C ARG A 258 -10.31 22.00 11.79
N VAL A 259 -9.25 21.86 12.58
CA VAL A 259 -8.32 20.71 12.48
C VAL A 259 -8.13 20.07 13.84
N VAL A 260 -8.35 18.75 13.91
CA VAL A 260 -8.07 17.93 15.07
C VAL A 260 -6.90 17.02 14.74
N LEU A 261 -5.76 17.25 15.39
CA LEU A 261 -4.56 16.43 15.27
C LEU A 261 -4.67 15.19 16.17
N VAL A 262 -4.61 14.02 15.60
CA VAL A 262 -4.54 12.76 16.35
C VAL A 262 -3.15 12.14 16.16
N ALA A 263 -2.48 11.82 17.25
CA ALA A 263 -1.14 11.25 17.18
C ALA A 263 -0.88 10.24 18.32
N ASP A 264 0.10 9.33 18.07
CA ASP A 264 0.42 8.25 18.99
C ASP A 264 1.29 8.72 20.16
N ARG A 265 1.52 7.80 21.08
CA ARG A 265 2.15 7.92 22.41
C ARG A 265 3.53 8.57 22.44
N GLY A 266 4.29 8.53 21.34
CA GLY A 266 5.64 9.10 21.24
C GLY A 266 5.67 10.62 21.28
N LEU A 267 4.56 11.29 20.96
CA LEU A 267 4.48 12.73 20.74
C LEU A 267 4.00 13.54 21.96
N LEU A 268 3.55 12.87 23.04
CA LEU A 268 3.09 13.56 24.24
C LEU A 268 4.27 13.99 25.13
N SER A 269 4.73 15.20 24.94
CA SER A 269 5.57 15.95 25.90
C SER A 269 4.93 17.29 26.21
N LEU A 270 5.31 17.93 27.34
CA LEU A 270 4.78 19.25 27.70
C LEU A 270 5.15 20.32 26.68
N ASP A 271 6.40 20.26 26.19
CA ASP A 271 6.88 21.21 25.17
C ASP A 271 6.10 21.06 23.85
N ASN A 272 5.80 19.83 23.45
CA ASN A 272 4.98 19.58 22.27
C ASN A 272 3.54 20.07 22.44
N LEU A 273 2.95 19.84 23.60
CA LEU A 273 1.59 20.32 23.88
C LEU A 273 1.50 21.84 23.74
N ALA A 274 2.43 22.57 24.38
CA ALA A 274 2.50 24.02 24.27
C ALA A 274 2.70 24.49 22.83
N ALA A 275 3.57 23.80 22.06
CA ALA A 275 3.80 24.11 20.65
C ALA A 275 2.58 23.82 19.77
N ILE A 276 1.85 22.70 19.99
CA ILE A 276 0.62 22.39 19.27
C ILE A 276 -0.49 23.40 19.59
N GLU A 277 -0.64 23.79 20.85
CA GLU A 277 -1.62 24.78 21.31
C GLU A 277 -1.38 26.18 20.72
N ALA A 278 -0.12 26.48 20.38
CA ALA A 278 0.25 27.73 19.71
C ALA A 278 -0.09 27.75 18.21
N LEU A 279 -0.32 26.57 17.60
CA LEU A 279 -0.64 26.47 16.18
C LEU A 279 -2.08 26.92 15.89
N GLN A 280 -2.23 27.59 14.73
CA GLN A 280 -3.52 28.04 14.24
C GLN A 280 -3.69 27.70 12.75
N THR A 281 -4.92 27.50 12.34
CA THR A 281 -5.26 27.45 10.90
C THR A 281 -5.00 28.81 10.24
N PRO A 282 -4.93 28.90 8.91
CA PRO A 282 -4.85 30.18 8.21
C PRO A 282 -5.98 31.16 8.54
N GLY A 283 -7.11 30.66 9.06
CA GLY A 283 -8.25 31.46 9.52
C GLY A 283 -8.14 31.91 10.99
N GLY A 284 -7.02 31.65 11.68
CA GLY A 284 -6.80 32.02 13.08
C GLY A 284 -7.49 31.12 14.11
N VAL A 285 -8.00 29.95 13.70
CA VAL A 285 -8.61 28.98 14.60
C VAL A 285 -7.51 28.09 15.22
N PRO A 286 -7.45 27.96 16.57
CA PRO A 286 -6.49 27.07 17.22
C PRO A 286 -6.62 25.64 16.77
N ILE A 287 -5.49 24.92 16.73
CA ILE A 287 -5.48 23.49 16.43
C ILE A 287 -5.92 22.73 17.67
N GLU A 288 -6.84 21.79 17.46
CA GLU A 288 -7.26 20.84 18.47
C GLU A 288 -6.43 19.55 18.36
N PHE A 289 -6.38 18.79 19.44
CA PHE A 289 -5.61 17.55 19.46
C PHE A 289 -6.24 16.43 20.30
N ILE A 290 -5.88 15.20 19.96
CA ILE A 290 -6.11 13.99 20.74
C ILE A 290 -4.78 13.23 20.77
N LEU A 291 -4.11 13.18 21.93
CA LEU A 291 -2.80 12.55 22.08
C LEU A 291 -2.83 11.46 23.14
N ALA A 292 -2.25 10.29 22.84
CA ALA A 292 -2.18 9.22 23.81
C ALA A 292 -1.02 9.40 24.79
N VAL A 293 -1.28 9.14 26.05
CA VAL A 293 -0.28 9.10 27.10
C VAL A 293 0.64 7.89 26.88
N PRO A 294 1.97 8.06 26.91
CA PRO A 294 2.90 6.93 26.86
C PRO A 294 2.70 5.99 28.05
N GLY A 295 2.67 4.66 27.78
CA GLY A 295 2.43 3.66 28.83
C GLY A 295 3.43 3.74 30.00
N ARG A 296 4.67 4.14 29.74
CA ARG A 296 5.70 4.38 30.80
C ARG A 296 5.31 5.47 31.81
N ARG A 297 4.37 6.35 31.44
CA ARG A 297 3.89 7.44 32.29
C ARG A 297 2.57 7.13 32.98
N TYR A 298 1.96 5.97 32.75
CA TYR A 298 0.65 5.63 33.32
C TYR A 298 0.66 5.66 34.86
N GLY A 299 1.77 5.28 35.51
CA GLY A 299 1.91 5.40 36.97
C GLY A 299 1.72 6.83 37.51
N GLU A 300 2.03 7.88 36.73
CA GLU A 300 1.79 9.28 37.11
C GLU A 300 0.28 9.63 37.19
N PHE A 301 -0.56 8.78 36.61
CA PHE A 301 -2.02 8.99 36.49
C PHE A 301 -2.84 8.00 37.32
N ALA A 302 -2.20 7.06 38.04
CA ALA A 302 -2.90 5.97 38.73
C ALA A 302 -4.02 6.47 39.66
N ASP A 303 -3.74 7.45 40.53
CA ASP A 303 -4.72 8.04 41.44
C ASP A 303 -5.89 8.70 40.69
N ARG A 304 -5.60 9.39 39.57
CA ARG A 304 -6.64 10.02 38.75
C ARG A 304 -7.51 9.00 38.03
N VAL A 305 -6.91 7.94 37.53
CA VAL A 305 -7.63 6.83 36.90
C VAL A 305 -8.57 6.17 37.91
N ALA A 306 -8.07 5.89 39.12
CA ALA A 306 -8.87 5.30 40.20
C ALA A 306 -10.02 6.21 40.67
N ALA A 307 -9.81 7.53 40.67
CA ALA A 307 -10.81 8.52 41.07
C ALA A 307 -11.81 8.89 39.96
N THR A 308 -11.58 8.49 38.70
CA THR A 308 -12.42 8.87 37.57
C THR A 308 -13.61 7.89 37.44
N PRO A 309 -14.87 8.35 37.62
CA PRO A 309 -16.02 7.50 37.38
C PRO A 309 -16.13 7.18 35.88
N LEU A 310 -16.32 5.89 35.57
CA LEU A 310 -16.50 5.42 34.21
C LEU A 310 -17.97 5.13 33.92
N THR A 311 -18.49 5.72 32.86
CA THR A 311 -19.81 5.41 32.30
C THR A 311 -19.61 4.73 30.95
N GLU A 312 -20.18 3.56 30.74
CA GLU A 312 -19.98 2.78 29.49
C GLU A 312 -18.49 2.53 29.13
N GLY A 313 -17.63 2.37 30.17
CA GLY A 313 -16.21 2.09 30.00
C GLY A 313 -15.35 3.31 29.69
N CYS A 314 -15.90 4.53 29.77
CA CYS A 314 -15.11 5.76 29.61
C CYS A 314 -15.52 6.85 30.58
N GLY A 315 -14.59 7.77 30.87
CA GLY A 315 -14.80 8.92 31.74
C GLY A 315 -13.78 10.01 31.43
N GLU A 316 -13.88 11.12 32.12
CA GLU A 316 -12.91 12.21 31.98
C GLU A 316 -12.57 12.87 33.32
N THR A 317 -11.37 13.40 33.36
CA THR A 317 -10.82 14.20 34.47
C THR A 317 -9.94 15.30 33.91
N THR A 318 -9.25 16.02 34.77
CA THR A 318 -8.32 17.10 34.36
C THR A 318 -6.88 16.74 34.69
N TRP A 319 -5.97 17.14 33.79
CA TRP A 319 -4.52 17.06 33.99
C TRP A 319 -3.86 18.34 33.48
N GLN A 320 -3.22 19.09 34.40
CA GLN A 320 -2.55 20.36 34.08
C GLN A 320 -3.44 21.35 33.29
N GLY A 321 -4.72 21.47 33.66
CA GLY A 321 -5.68 22.34 32.99
C GLY A 321 -6.26 21.80 31.68
N ARG A 322 -5.86 20.59 31.26
CA ARG A 322 -6.34 19.93 30.02
C ARG A 322 -7.28 18.78 30.37
N ARG A 323 -8.13 18.43 29.44
CA ARG A 323 -9.01 17.24 29.57
C ARG A 323 -8.17 15.97 29.42
N LEU A 324 -8.34 15.06 30.37
CA LEU A 324 -7.80 13.70 30.35
C LEU A 324 -8.96 12.72 30.23
N VAL A 325 -9.07 12.07 29.09
CA VAL A 325 -10.08 11.03 28.86
C VAL A 325 -9.49 9.68 29.26
N VAL A 326 -10.23 8.95 30.07
CA VAL A 326 -9.89 7.62 30.57
C VAL A 326 -10.85 6.62 29.93
N ALA A 327 -10.32 5.60 29.26
CA ALA A 327 -11.12 4.46 28.79
C ALA A 327 -10.59 3.17 29.40
N HIS A 328 -11.49 2.25 29.68
CA HIS A 328 -11.15 0.92 30.17
C HIS A 328 -11.85 -0.16 29.34
N ASP A 329 -11.06 -1.14 28.93
CA ASP A 329 -11.49 -2.30 28.14
C ASP A 329 -11.24 -3.58 28.97
N PRO A 330 -12.29 -4.21 29.51
CA PRO A 330 -12.16 -5.39 30.38
C PRO A 330 -11.53 -6.60 29.69
N GLU A 331 -11.82 -6.81 28.39
CA GLU A 331 -11.26 -7.93 27.63
C GLU A 331 -9.73 -7.74 27.47
N ARG A 332 -9.33 -6.54 27.10
CA ARG A 332 -7.92 -6.16 27.00
C ARG A 332 -7.21 -6.26 28.35
N ALA A 333 -7.86 -5.84 29.43
CA ALA A 333 -7.34 -5.97 30.79
C ALA A 333 -7.07 -7.44 31.14
N GLY A 334 -8.02 -8.32 30.86
CA GLY A 334 -7.85 -9.77 31.05
C GLY A 334 -6.67 -10.34 30.27
N HIS A 335 -6.51 -9.98 29.02
CA HIS A 335 -5.40 -10.41 28.19
C HIS A 335 -4.05 -9.89 28.71
N GLN A 336 -3.97 -8.63 29.12
CA GLN A 336 -2.73 -8.04 29.65
C GLN A 336 -2.34 -8.69 30.97
N ARG A 337 -3.30 -8.91 31.87
CA ARG A 337 -3.08 -9.61 33.13
C ARG A 337 -2.58 -11.03 32.92
N ALA A 338 -3.26 -11.80 32.04
CA ALA A 338 -2.86 -13.17 31.74
C ALA A 338 -1.45 -13.24 31.12
N ALA A 339 -1.13 -12.36 30.18
CA ALA A 339 0.19 -12.30 29.56
C ALA A 339 1.27 -11.97 30.59
N ARG A 340 1.02 -11.01 31.51
CA ARG A 340 1.93 -10.62 32.58
C ARG A 340 2.17 -11.78 33.56
N LEU A 341 1.12 -12.43 34.06
CA LEU A 341 1.26 -13.56 34.98
C LEU A 341 2.02 -14.72 34.35
N ASN A 342 1.79 -15.02 33.07
CA ASN A 342 2.55 -16.02 32.34
C ASN A 342 4.05 -15.63 32.18
N ALA A 343 4.35 -14.36 31.94
CA ALA A 343 5.72 -13.87 31.86
C ALA A 343 6.40 -13.94 33.23
N ILE A 344 5.73 -13.53 34.30
CA ILE A 344 6.22 -13.65 35.69
C ILE A 344 6.55 -15.12 35.99
N ALA A 345 5.62 -16.04 35.76
CA ALA A 345 5.83 -17.47 36.03
C ALA A 345 7.04 -18.04 35.27
N ARG A 346 7.23 -17.66 34.00
CA ARG A 346 8.40 -18.10 33.22
C ARG A 346 9.71 -17.58 33.80
N VAL A 347 9.76 -16.30 34.16
CA VAL A 347 10.98 -15.68 34.70
C VAL A 347 11.29 -16.23 36.11
N GLN A 348 10.27 -16.40 36.96
CA GLN A 348 10.43 -17.03 38.27
C GLN A 348 10.96 -18.47 38.15
N ALA A 349 10.40 -19.30 37.26
CA ALA A 349 10.90 -20.65 37.00
C ALA A 349 12.38 -20.68 36.56
N GLU A 350 12.80 -19.67 35.74
CA GLU A 350 14.22 -19.51 35.37
C GLU A 350 15.06 -19.12 36.58
N GLY A 351 14.59 -18.18 37.42
CA GLY A 351 15.24 -17.78 38.66
C GLY A 351 15.43 -18.95 39.61
N GLU A 352 14.38 -19.74 39.88
CA GLU A 352 14.44 -20.94 40.70
C GLU A 352 15.40 -22.01 40.14
N ARG A 353 15.45 -22.16 38.82
CA ARG A 353 16.38 -23.07 38.16
C ARG A 353 17.83 -22.63 38.37
N LEU A 354 18.09 -21.32 38.30
CA LEU A 354 19.42 -20.76 38.55
C LEU A 354 19.81 -20.92 40.01
N ALA A 355 18.92 -20.65 40.97
CA ALA A 355 19.15 -20.81 42.39
C ALA A 355 19.43 -22.30 42.75
N ARG A 356 18.55 -23.19 42.33
CA ARG A 356 18.75 -24.66 42.55
C ARG A 356 20.08 -25.16 42.00
N ARG A 357 20.55 -24.63 40.89
CA ARG A 357 21.85 -25.00 40.32
C ARG A 357 23.02 -24.50 41.20
N LEU A 358 22.92 -23.28 41.72
CA LEU A 358 23.94 -22.72 42.64
C LEU A 358 23.99 -23.55 43.94
N ASP A 359 22.85 -23.86 44.53
CA ASP A 359 22.74 -24.70 45.74
C ASP A 359 23.35 -26.10 45.53
N ALA A 360 23.07 -26.72 44.37
CA ALA A 360 23.65 -28.04 44.05
C ALA A 360 25.18 -27.98 43.85
N GLU A 361 25.70 -26.90 43.24
CA GLU A 361 27.12 -26.68 43.06
C GLU A 361 27.82 -26.42 44.43
N GLU A 362 27.17 -25.67 45.34
CA GLU A 362 27.65 -25.43 46.69
C GLU A 362 27.67 -26.76 47.52
N ALA A 363 26.66 -27.61 47.34
CA ALA A 363 26.58 -28.91 47.96
C ALA A 363 27.54 -29.97 47.35
N GLY A 364 28.39 -29.59 46.39
CA GLY A 364 29.37 -30.48 45.74
C GLY A 364 28.78 -31.49 44.77
N GLN A 365 27.50 -31.31 44.33
CA GLN A 365 26.86 -32.20 43.37
C GLN A 365 27.38 -31.93 41.94
N PRO A 366 27.69 -33.00 41.17
CA PRO A 366 28.21 -32.84 39.83
C PRO A 366 27.14 -32.25 38.89
N GLN A 367 27.45 -31.08 38.30
CA GLN A 367 26.59 -30.41 37.34
C GLN A 367 27.21 -30.42 35.94
N ARG A 368 26.40 -30.59 34.89
CA ARG A 368 26.87 -30.50 33.49
C ARG A 368 27.17 -29.04 33.10
N GLY A 369 28.35 -28.82 32.52
CA GLY A 369 28.75 -27.55 31.95
C GLY A 369 29.66 -26.71 32.87
N ARG A 370 29.88 -25.43 32.51
CA ARG A 370 30.75 -24.54 33.27
C ARG A 370 30.10 -24.16 34.61
N LYS A 371 30.91 -24.12 35.69
CA LYS A 371 30.48 -23.72 37.03
C LYS A 371 29.75 -22.37 36.98
N SER A 372 28.59 -22.30 37.64
CA SER A 372 27.80 -21.06 37.75
C SER A 372 28.32 -20.23 38.92
N THR A 373 28.06 -18.93 38.91
CA THR A 373 28.31 -18.05 40.03
C THR A 373 27.09 -17.19 40.28
N ASP A 374 26.87 -16.75 41.52
CA ASP A 374 25.73 -15.88 41.87
C ASP A 374 25.64 -14.64 40.98
N ARG A 375 26.79 -14.00 40.76
CA ARG A 375 26.87 -12.83 39.85
C ARG A 375 26.39 -13.17 38.41
N ARG A 376 26.72 -14.35 37.92
CA ARG A 376 26.28 -14.79 36.58
C ARG A 376 24.79 -15.11 36.55
N ALA A 377 24.28 -15.75 37.61
CA ALA A 377 22.85 -16.01 37.77
C ALA A 377 22.06 -14.68 37.85
N TYR A 378 22.53 -13.71 38.66
CA TYR A 378 21.96 -12.36 38.76
C TYR A 378 21.88 -11.67 37.39
N LEU A 379 22.99 -11.63 36.64
CA LEU A 379 23.02 -10.99 35.32
C LEU A 379 22.03 -11.65 34.35
N ARG A 380 22.01 -12.97 34.30
CA ARG A 380 21.12 -13.74 33.41
C ARG A 380 19.65 -13.54 33.77
N PHE A 381 19.32 -13.57 35.06
CA PHE A 381 17.96 -13.31 35.52
C PHE A 381 17.54 -11.86 35.23
N SER A 382 18.42 -10.89 35.50
CA SER A 382 18.17 -9.48 35.20
C SER A 382 17.95 -9.23 33.70
N GLU A 383 18.68 -9.94 32.82
CA GLU A 383 18.45 -9.90 31.37
C GLU A 383 17.06 -10.47 31.01
N ALA A 384 16.64 -11.57 31.60
CA ALA A 384 15.32 -12.16 31.39
C ALA A 384 14.20 -11.22 31.88
N VAL A 385 14.34 -10.65 33.07
CA VAL A 385 13.41 -9.64 33.62
C VAL A 385 13.30 -8.43 32.69
N LYS A 386 14.43 -7.95 32.18
CA LYS A 386 14.46 -6.81 31.26
C LYS A 386 13.83 -7.14 29.92
N ALA A 387 14.08 -8.33 29.36
CA ALA A 387 13.52 -8.78 28.09
C ALA A 387 11.99 -8.88 28.14
N GLU A 388 11.42 -9.27 29.28
CA GLU A 388 9.97 -9.37 29.49
C GLU A 388 9.35 -8.04 30.02
N GLY A 389 10.17 -7.00 30.25
CA GLY A 389 9.68 -5.70 30.75
C GLY A 389 9.21 -5.72 32.21
N LEU A 390 9.62 -6.72 33.01
CA LEU A 390 9.16 -6.95 34.38
C LEU A 390 10.00 -6.27 35.46
N GLY A 391 10.94 -5.36 35.12
CA GLY A 391 11.91 -4.79 36.05
C GLY A 391 11.33 -4.00 37.24
N ARG A 392 10.06 -3.59 37.19
CA ARG A 392 9.34 -2.99 38.33
C ARG A 392 8.74 -4.04 39.25
N ILE A 393 8.38 -5.21 38.73
CA ILE A 393 7.61 -6.26 39.39
C ILE A 393 8.53 -7.36 39.95
N LEU A 394 9.56 -7.77 39.20
CA LEU A 394 10.54 -8.74 39.65
C LEU A 394 11.86 -8.05 39.97
N LYS A 395 12.25 -8.13 41.21
CA LYS A 395 13.52 -7.55 41.73
C LYS A 395 14.55 -8.65 41.84
N ALA A 396 15.72 -8.42 41.28
CA ALA A 396 16.89 -9.26 41.50
C ALA A 396 17.88 -8.55 42.42
N ASP A 397 18.47 -9.25 43.35
CA ASP A 397 19.49 -8.74 44.25
C ASP A 397 20.67 -9.74 44.33
N LEU A 398 21.82 -9.19 44.70
CA LEU A 398 23.04 -9.94 44.99
C LEU A 398 23.46 -9.68 46.45
N ALA A 399 22.52 -9.85 47.37
CA ALA A 399 22.72 -9.61 48.79
C ALA A 399 23.72 -10.58 49.37
N ALA A 400 24.75 -10.08 50.10
CA ALA A 400 25.83 -10.86 50.66
C ALA A 400 26.51 -11.82 49.66
N ASP A 401 26.70 -11.36 48.43
CA ASP A 401 27.25 -12.15 47.31
C ASP A 401 26.42 -13.37 46.90
N ARG A 402 25.15 -13.48 47.32
CA ARG A 402 24.21 -14.51 46.94
C ARG A 402 23.10 -13.96 46.03
N PHE A 403 22.82 -14.68 44.98
CA PHE A 403 21.70 -14.38 44.05
C PHE A 403 20.38 -14.70 44.73
N CYS A 404 19.53 -13.67 44.83
CA CYS A 404 18.14 -13.82 45.23
C CYS A 404 17.25 -12.97 44.32
N PHE A 405 15.97 -13.29 44.28
CA PHE A 405 14.96 -12.50 43.59
C PHE A 405 13.64 -12.55 44.34
N ASP A 406 12.84 -11.52 44.15
CA ASP A 406 11.55 -11.38 44.82
C ASP A 406 10.51 -10.75 43.88
N LEU A 407 9.22 -11.00 44.20
CA LEU A 407 8.07 -10.40 43.54
C LEU A 407 7.61 -9.19 44.37
N ASP A 408 7.68 -8.03 43.75
CA ASP A 408 7.11 -6.79 44.31
C ASP A 408 5.58 -6.80 44.07
N GLU A 409 4.84 -7.27 45.09
CA GLU A 409 3.37 -7.41 45.00
C GLU A 409 2.65 -6.06 44.89
N ASP A 410 3.24 -4.97 45.45
CA ASP A 410 2.67 -3.64 45.34
C ASP A 410 2.79 -3.14 43.91
N ALA A 411 3.95 -3.29 43.30
CA ALA A 411 4.16 -2.95 41.89
C ALA A 411 3.29 -3.80 40.95
N LEU A 412 3.04 -5.06 41.30
CA LEU A 412 2.12 -5.91 40.55
C LEU A 412 0.69 -5.40 40.64
N ARG A 413 0.22 -5.06 41.84
CA ARG A 413 -1.14 -4.49 42.04
C ARG A 413 -1.32 -3.16 41.31
N GLU A 414 -0.33 -2.26 41.36
CA GLU A 414 -0.34 -1.02 40.61
C GLU A 414 -0.46 -1.27 39.09
N ALA A 415 0.29 -2.25 38.58
CA ALA A 415 0.24 -2.61 37.16
C ALA A 415 -1.14 -3.18 36.77
N GLU A 416 -1.75 -3.99 37.64
CA GLU A 416 -3.10 -4.57 37.43
C GLU A 416 -4.21 -3.50 37.41
N GLN A 417 -4.09 -2.45 38.20
CA GLN A 417 -5.05 -1.33 38.21
C GLN A 417 -5.09 -0.56 36.88
N LEU A 418 -4.00 -0.58 36.14
CA LEU A 418 -3.86 0.13 34.87
C LEU A 418 -4.10 -0.76 33.63
N ASP A 419 -4.39 -2.06 33.84
CA ASP A 419 -4.70 -2.98 32.75
C ASP A 419 -5.96 -2.55 32.00
N GLY A 420 -5.93 -2.73 30.68
CA GLY A 420 -7.05 -2.33 29.81
C GLY A 420 -7.24 -0.82 29.67
N THR A 421 -6.47 -0.01 30.42
CA THR A 421 -6.63 1.45 30.41
C THR A 421 -6.01 2.08 29.16
N LEU A 422 -6.73 3.06 28.61
CA LEU A 422 -6.25 3.99 27.59
C LEU A 422 -6.43 5.42 28.12
N LEU A 423 -5.35 6.19 28.11
CA LEU A 423 -5.34 7.59 28.55
C LEU A 423 -5.07 8.50 27.36
N LEU A 424 -5.97 9.47 27.14
CA LEU A 424 -5.92 10.45 26.06
C LEU A 424 -5.99 11.87 26.62
N VAL A 425 -5.04 12.73 26.22
CA VAL A 425 -5.09 14.16 26.52
C VAL A 425 -5.65 14.89 25.32
N THR A 426 -6.61 15.79 25.56
CA THR A 426 -7.30 16.52 24.49
C THR A 426 -7.70 17.92 24.91
N ASN A 427 -7.84 18.82 23.94
CA ASN A 427 -8.47 20.14 24.07
C ASN A 427 -9.76 20.25 23.24
N THR A 428 -10.23 19.15 22.62
CA THR A 428 -11.49 19.13 21.84
C THR A 428 -12.70 19.24 22.73
N ASP A 429 -13.84 19.62 22.16
CA ASP A 429 -15.16 19.64 22.77
C ASP A 429 -15.94 18.31 22.62
N PHE A 430 -15.33 17.31 22.00
CA PHE A 430 -15.93 15.99 21.78
C PHE A 430 -16.23 15.26 23.09
N THR A 431 -17.25 14.43 23.09
CA THR A 431 -17.51 13.51 24.21
C THR A 431 -16.35 12.52 24.41
N PRO A 432 -16.17 11.95 25.62
CA PRO A 432 -15.12 10.94 25.85
C PRO A 432 -15.18 9.77 24.85
N ALA A 433 -16.39 9.30 24.51
CA ALA A 433 -16.59 8.22 23.55
C ALA A 433 -16.12 8.62 22.14
N GLU A 434 -16.42 9.81 21.66
CA GLU A 434 -15.96 10.32 20.36
C GLU A 434 -14.44 10.50 20.33
N VAL A 435 -13.81 10.98 21.41
CA VAL A 435 -12.36 11.10 21.53
C VAL A 435 -11.70 9.72 21.36
N ILE A 436 -12.24 8.70 22.03
CA ILE A 436 -11.73 7.33 21.97
C ILE A 436 -11.93 6.73 20.58
N GLU A 437 -13.10 6.91 19.95
CA GLU A 437 -13.38 6.44 18.60
C GLU A 437 -12.40 7.03 17.58
N ARG A 438 -12.19 8.36 17.64
CA ARG A 438 -11.25 9.06 16.77
C ARG A 438 -9.82 8.58 16.99
N TYR A 439 -9.41 8.36 18.23
CA TYR A 439 -8.08 7.80 18.49
C TYR A 439 -7.94 6.36 17.98
N LYS A 440 -8.95 5.51 18.14
CA LYS A 440 -8.93 4.14 17.62
C LYS A 440 -8.83 4.08 16.10
N ALA A 441 -9.33 5.09 15.39
CA ALA A 441 -9.16 5.22 13.94
C ALA A 441 -7.66 5.38 13.52
N LEU A 442 -6.74 5.70 14.44
CA LEU A 442 -5.29 5.70 14.20
C LEU A 442 -4.79 4.31 13.71
N ALA A 443 -5.43 3.22 14.12
CA ALA A 443 -5.10 1.88 13.63
C ALA A 443 -5.27 1.73 12.10
N ASP A 444 -6.16 2.50 11.48
CA ASP A 444 -6.32 2.52 10.01
C ASP A 444 -5.14 3.21 9.31
N ILE A 445 -4.41 4.03 10.02
CA ILE A 445 -3.21 4.74 9.53
C ILE A 445 -2.00 3.83 9.53
N GLU A 446 -1.82 3.00 10.56
CA GLU A 446 -0.81 1.95 10.57
C GLU A 446 -0.96 1.03 9.35
N ARG A 447 -2.19 0.79 8.88
CA ARG A 447 -2.43 0.11 7.60
C ARG A 447 -1.88 0.87 6.40
N GLY A 448 -1.81 2.21 6.44
CA GLY A 448 -1.17 3.02 5.40
C GLY A 448 0.31 2.72 5.28
N PHE A 449 1.01 2.66 6.40
CA PHE A 449 2.43 2.29 6.40
C PHE A 449 2.66 0.82 6.03
N ARG A 450 1.73 -0.07 6.39
CA ARG A 450 1.80 -1.46 5.90
C ARG A 450 1.70 -1.51 4.38
N VAL A 451 0.74 -0.81 3.78
CA VAL A 451 0.63 -0.69 2.31
C VAL A 451 1.90 -0.11 1.69
N LEU A 452 2.45 0.94 2.30
CA LEU A 452 3.68 1.56 1.82
C LEU A 452 4.88 0.61 1.85
N LYS A 453 4.98 -0.24 2.89
CA LYS A 453 6.09 -1.20 3.07
C LYS A 453 5.90 -2.52 2.33
N SER A 454 4.66 -3.03 2.24
CA SER A 454 4.39 -4.36 1.65
C SER A 454 3.90 -4.30 0.21
N ASP A 455 3.02 -3.35 -0.12
CA ASP A 455 2.31 -3.34 -1.40
C ASP A 455 3.01 -2.42 -2.41
N ILE A 456 3.46 -1.25 -1.94
CA ILE A 456 4.22 -0.26 -2.72
C ILE A 456 5.71 -0.58 -2.69
N ASP A 457 6.13 -1.35 -1.68
CA ASP A 457 7.50 -1.84 -1.49
C ASP A 457 8.54 -0.70 -1.52
N ILE A 458 8.37 0.28 -0.61
CA ILE A 458 9.29 1.42 -0.51
C ILE A 458 10.74 1.01 -0.21
N VAL A 459 10.95 -0.17 0.39
CA VAL A 459 12.27 -0.72 0.72
C VAL A 459 12.63 -1.89 -0.23
N PRO A 460 13.92 -2.12 -0.50
CA PRO A 460 15.10 -1.37 -0.06
C PRO A 460 15.36 -0.11 -0.90
N VAL A 461 15.94 0.92 -0.28
CA VAL A 461 16.33 2.17 -0.95
C VAL A 461 17.83 2.15 -1.23
N TYR A 462 18.22 2.24 -2.51
CA TYR A 462 19.61 2.20 -2.96
C TYR A 462 20.17 3.56 -3.38
N HIS A 463 19.34 4.62 -3.35
CA HIS A 463 19.80 5.96 -3.73
C HIS A 463 20.82 6.51 -2.74
N ARG A 464 21.87 7.15 -3.26
CA ARG A 464 22.94 7.76 -2.46
C ARG A 464 22.69 9.24 -2.20
N LEU A 465 22.15 9.95 -3.20
CA LEU A 465 21.90 11.38 -3.12
C LEU A 465 20.63 11.64 -2.28
N PRO A 466 20.67 12.54 -1.29
CA PRO A 466 19.53 12.87 -0.45
C PRO A 466 18.28 13.25 -1.25
N GLU A 467 18.46 14.06 -2.30
CA GLU A 467 17.36 14.50 -3.16
C GLU A 467 16.68 13.33 -3.88
N ARG A 468 17.44 12.32 -4.33
CA ARG A 468 16.88 11.12 -4.95
C ARG A 468 16.20 10.20 -3.96
N ILE A 469 16.60 10.22 -2.68
CA ILE A 469 15.90 9.55 -1.58
C ILE A 469 14.55 10.24 -1.34
N ARG A 470 14.52 11.57 -1.29
CA ARG A 470 13.28 12.36 -1.17
C ARG A 470 12.36 12.13 -2.37
N ALA A 471 12.91 12.15 -3.59
CA ALA A 471 12.14 11.84 -4.81
C ALA A 471 11.54 10.43 -4.79
N HIS A 472 12.28 9.43 -4.31
CA HIS A 472 11.78 8.07 -4.15
C HIS A 472 10.62 8.01 -3.15
N ALA A 473 10.76 8.67 -2.01
CA ALA A 473 9.70 8.76 -1.00
C ALA A 473 8.45 9.46 -1.57
N LEU A 474 8.61 10.55 -2.32
CA LEU A 474 7.50 11.25 -3.00
C LEU A 474 6.81 10.35 -4.04
N ILE A 475 7.56 9.61 -4.86
CA ILE A 475 6.99 8.65 -5.82
C ILE A 475 6.16 7.58 -5.09
N CYS A 476 6.67 7.03 -3.98
CA CYS A 476 5.92 6.06 -3.17
C CYS A 476 4.71 6.70 -2.48
N PHE A 477 4.81 7.95 -2.04
CA PHE A 477 3.69 8.72 -1.50
C PHE A 477 2.59 8.93 -2.55
N LEU A 478 2.94 9.31 -3.78
CA LEU A 478 1.98 9.45 -4.88
C LEU A 478 1.29 8.12 -5.22
N ALA A 479 2.03 7.01 -5.16
CA ALA A 479 1.44 5.69 -5.32
C ALA A 479 0.47 5.37 -4.16
N LEU A 480 0.80 5.72 -2.92
CA LEU A 480 -0.09 5.56 -1.77
C LEU A 480 -1.37 6.40 -1.92
N VAL A 481 -1.27 7.63 -2.43
CA VAL A 481 -2.45 8.46 -2.74
C VAL A 481 -3.37 7.76 -3.73
N LEU A 482 -2.84 7.29 -4.86
CA LEU A 482 -3.64 6.57 -5.86
C LEU A 482 -4.25 5.28 -5.29
N HIS A 483 -3.48 4.51 -4.53
CA HIS A 483 -3.96 3.31 -3.86
C HIS A 483 -5.17 3.61 -2.96
N ARG A 484 -5.12 4.71 -2.20
CA ARG A 484 -6.21 5.12 -1.30
C ARG A 484 -7.43 5.60 -2.07
N VAL A 485 -7.25 6.39 -3.13
CA VAL A 485 -8.35 6.81 -4.00
C VAL A 485 -9.06 5.60 -4.63
N LEU A 486 -8.30 4.62 -5.13
CA LEU A 486 -8.88 3.37 -5.64
C LEU A 486 -9.64 2.62 -4.56
N ARG A 487 -9.07 2.50 -3.36
CA ARG A 487 -9.73 1.84 -2.22
C ARG A 487 -11.06 2.51 -1.87
N GLU A 488 -11.09 3.84 -1.80
CA GLU A 488 -12.33 4.57 -1.48
C GLU A 488 -13.40 4.41 -2.57
N ARG A 489 -13.02 4.40 -3.85
CA ARG A 489 -13.95 4.12 -4.95
C ARG A 489 -14.53 2.69 -4.87
N LEU A 490 -13.69 1.68 -4.59
CA LEU A 490 -14.14 0.30 -4.40
C LEU A 490 -15.08 0.18 -3.18
N ARG A 491 -14.76 0.84 -2.06
CA ARG A 491 -15.64 0.86 -0.87
C ARG A 491 -16.97 1.54 -1.14
N ALA A 492 -16.96 2.69 -1.81
CA ALA A 492 -18.18 3.44 -2.15
C ALA A 492 -19.10 2.63 -3.07
N SER A 493 -18.56 1.80 -3.96
CA SER A 493 -19.32 0.87 -4.81
C SER A 493 -19.61 -0.48 -4.14
N ARG A 494 -19.17 -0.70 -2.89
CA ARG A 494 -19.25 -1.98 -2.16
C ARG A 494 -18.61 -3.16 -2.91
N HIS A 495 -17.58 -2.87 -3.71
CA HIS A 495 -16.88 -3.91 -4.46
C HIS A 495 -15.93 -4.71 -3.54
N PRO A 496 -15.91 -6.07 -3.59
CA PRO A 496 -15.20 -6.91 -2.62
C PRO A 496 -13.68 -6.92 -2.77
N LEU A 497 -13.14 -6.47 -3.91
CA LEU A 497 -11.71 -6.55 -4.19
C LEU A 497 -10.91 -5.46 -3.44
N SER A 498 -9.68 -5.83 -3.04
CA SER A 498 -8.67 -4.85 -2.65
C SER A 498 -8.10 -4.14 -3.90
N PRO A 499 -7.49 -2.94 -3.77
CA PRO A 499 -6.86 -2.26 -4.89
C PRO A 499 -5.85 -3.12 -5.66
N GLN A 500 -5.02 -3.93 -4.96
CA GLN A 500 -4.09 -4.84 -5.61
C GLN A 500 -4.77 -5.91 -6.43
N ARG A 501 -5.80 -6.57 -5.86
CA ARG A 501 -6.55 -7.59 -6.60
C ARG A 501 -7.29 -6.98 -7.78
N ALA A 502 -7.80 -5.77 -7.63
CA ALA A 502 -8.42 -5.01 -8.71
C ALA A 502 -7.43 -4.74 -9.84
N LEU A 503 -6.25 -4.19 -9.54
CA LEU A 503 -5.21 -3.96 -10.53
C LEU A 503 -4.71 -5.27 -11.17
N ALA A 504 -4.56 -6.35 -10.39
CA ALA A 504 -4.17 -7.66 -10.90
C ALA A 504 -5.21 -8.24 -11.88
N LEU A 505 -6.51 -8.05 -11.63
CA LEU A 505 -7.58 -8.45 -12.55
C LEU A 505 -7.55 -7.62 -13.84
N LEU A 506 -7.36 -6.30 -13.74
CA LEU A 506 -7.27 -5.41 -14.90
C LEU A 506 -6.01 -5.67 -15.73
N ARG A 507 -4.88 -6.06 -15.09
CA ARG A 507 -3.62 -6.41 -15.79
C ARG A 507 -3.78 -7.56 -16.78
N GLN A 508 -4.77 -8.42 -16.63
CA GLN A 508 -5.07 -9.50 -17.57
C GLN A 508 -5.56 -8.96 -18.93
N ILE A 509 -6.03 -7.72 -18.98
CA ILE A 509 -6.32 -7.03 -20.24
C ILE A 509 -4.99 -6.65 -20.87
N GLN A 510 -4.71 -7.23 -22.03
CA GLN A 510 -3.44 -7.03 -22.72
C GLN A 510 -3.66 -6.25 -24.03
N ARG A 511 -2.68 -5.51 -24.42
CA ARG A 511 -2.57 -4.92 -25.74
C ARG A 511 -1.71 -5.81 -26.61
N HIS A 512 -2.28 -6.27 -27.71
CA HIS A 512 -1.62 -7.17 -28.66
C HIS A 512 -1.22 -6.41 -29.90
N ARG A 513 -0.01 -6.68 -30.39
CA ARG A 513 0.42 -6.29 -31.73
C ARG A 513 0.61 -7.54 -32.56
N VAL A 514 -0.13 -7.65 -33.62
CA VAL A 514 -0.14 -8.81 -34.54
C VAL A 514 0.08 -8.32 -35.96
N GLU A 515 0.78 -9.11 -36.76
CA GLU A 515 0.89 -8.90 -38.21
C GLU A 515 -0.02 -9.89 -38.91
N ILE A 516 -0.99 -9.40 -39.67
CA ILE A 516 -1.92 -10.20 -40.49
C ILE A 516 -1.61 -9.89 -41.96
N GLN A 517 -1.13 -10.86 -42.70
CA GLN A 517 -0.76 -10.69 -44.13
C GLN A 517 0.21 -9.51 -44.35
N ARG A 518 1.21 -9.34 -43.47
CA ARG A 518 2.18 -8.25 -43.46
C ARG A 518 1.62 -6.86 -43.10
N THR A 519 0.37 -6.80 -42.62
CA THR A 519 -0.22 -5.56 -42.10
C THR A 519 -0.19 -5.59 -40.58
N PRO A 520 0.46 -4.63 -39.91
CA PRO A 520 0.45 -4.56 -38.47
C PRO A 520 -0.93 -4.11 -37.95
N VAL A 521 -1.46 -4.85 -36.99
CA VAL A 521 -2.76 -4.61 -36.36
C VAL A 521 -2.56 -4.58 -34.85
N THR A 522 -3.13 -3.57 -34.19
CA THR A 522 -3.09 -3.48 -32.73
C THR A 522 -4.50 -3.66 -32.18
N GLY A 523 -4.66 -4.55 -31.22
CA GLY A 523 -5.94 -4.82 -30.57
C GLY A 523 -5.77 -5.01 -29.08
N THR A 524 -6.90 -5.04 -28.36
CA THR A 524 -6.95 -5.27 -26.91
C THR A 524 -7.63 -6.61 -26.64
N SER A 525 -7.23 -7.32 -25.62
CA SER A 525 -7.92 -8.53 -25.15
C SER A 525 -9.40 -8.25 -24.95
N ARG A 526 -10.24 -9.24 -25.20
CA ARG A 526 -11.67 -9.18 -24.87
C ARG A 526 -11.85 -8.90 -23.38
N ILE A 527 -12.65 -7.91 -23.05
CA ILE A 527 -12.93 -7.49 -21.67
C ILE A 527 -14.00 -8.41 -21.09
N THR A 528 -13.71 -9.03 -19.96
CA THR A 528 -14.65 -9.90 -19.27
C THR A 528 -15.74 -9.11 -18.53
N PRO A 529 -16.89 -9.71 -18.19
CA PRO A 529 -17.92 -9.05 -17.36
C PRO A 529 -17.38 -8.53 -16.04
N ASP A 530 -16.52 -9.30 -15.34
CA ASP A 530 -15.92 -8.91 -14.06
C ASP A 530 -15.00 -7.69 -14.22
N GLN A 531 -14.22 -7.64 -15.30
CA GLN A 531 -13.37 -6.48 -15.60
C GLN A 531 -14.21 -5.24 -15.93
N SER A 532 -15.29 -5.40 -16.71
CA SER A 532 -16.22 -4.32 -17.04
C SER A 532 -16.92 -3.79 -15.78
N ASP A 533 -17.33 -4.69 -14.87
CA ASP A 533 -17.94 -4.30 -13.59
C ASP A 533 -16.96 -3.54 -12.72
N LEU A 534 -15.70 -3.98 -12.70
CA LEU A 534 -14.64 -3.30 -11.96
C LEU A 534 -14.37 -1.87 -12.48
N PHE A 535 -14.33 -1.65 -13.81
CA PHE A 535 -14.20 -0.30 -14.39
C PHE A 535 -15.36 0.60 -13.95
N ARG A 536 -16.61 0.09 -13.99
CA ARG A 536 -17.80 0.81 -13.54
C ARG A 536 -17.71 1.15 -12.04
N SER A 537 -17.30 0.18 -11.21
CA SER A 537 -17.12 0.36 -9.77
C SER A 537 -16.08 1.42 -9.43
N LEU A 538 -15.01 1.49 -10.21
CA LEU A 538 -13.97 2.50 -10.09
C LEU A 538 -14.36 3.86 -10.71
N LYS A 539 -15.52 3.94 -11.38
CA LYS A 539 -15.96 5.11 -12.16
C LYS A 539 -14.91 5.53 -13.20
N LEU A 540 -14.41 4.54 -13.94
CA LEU A 540 -13.42 4.72 -14.99
C LEU A 540 -13.99 4.30 -16.34
N PRO A 541 -13.56 4.92 -17.45
CA PRO A 541 -13.95 4.49 -18.80
C PRO A 541 -13.43 3.08 -19.09
N ILE A 542 -14.23 2.30 -19.80
CA ILE A 542 -13.82 0.99 -20.27
C ILE A 542 -12.98 1.18 -21.55
N PRO A 543 -11.80 0.55 -21.67
CA PRO A 543 -11.00 0.67 -22.88
C PRO A 543 -11.73 0.07 -24.09
N ASP A 544 -11.56 0.70 -25.25
CA ASP A 544 -12.12 0.19 -26.49
C ASP A 544 -11.47 -1.15 -26.87
N GLU A 545 -12.29 -2.13 -27.21
CA GLU A 545 -11.86 -3.40 -27.81
C GLU A 545 -11.49 -3.22 -29.30
N ALA A 546 -11.73 -2.04 -29.85
CA ALA A 546 -11.59 -1.77 -31.27
C ALA A 546 -10.14 -1.92 -31.74
N THR A 547 -10.01 -2.66 -32.83
CA THR A 547 -8.81 -2.83 -33.62
C THR A 547 -8.64 -1.57 -34.47
N SER A 548 -7.63 -0.75 -34.22
CA SER A 548 -7.22 0.24 -35.22
C SER A 548 -6.41 -0.48 -36.30
N LEU A 549 -7.03 -0.60 -37.46
CA LEU A 549 -6.36 -1.06 -38.70
C LEU A 549 -5.41 0.03 -39.20
#